data_3bfc7c2c038b25532217cdc9ec9fa23c
#
_entry.id   3bfc7c2c038b25532217cdc9ec9fa23c
#
_cell.length_a   1.000
_cell.length_b   1.000
_cell.length_c   1.000
_cell.angle_alpha   90.00
_cell.angle_beta   90.00
_cell.angle_gamma   90.00
#
_symmetry.space_group_name_H-M   'P 1'
#
loop_
_entity.id
_entity.type
_entity.pdbx_description
1 polymer ?
#
loop_
_entity_poly.entity_id
_entity_poly.type
_entity_poly.pdbx_seq_one_letter_code
_entity_poly.pdbx_strand_id
1 'polypeptide(L)'
;FASGLLLYGLSLLYGFTGQTSLTGIATYLGSEAFSLNAVPVLAALTLIIVGFGFKISAAPFHFWTPDVYEGAPTPVTAFLSVASKAASFALLVRFLLAVFPSTLVINGQEIQSFWVNLASVLAIISMTLGNLVALGQKNIKRLLAYSSIAQAGYTLMGVAALQAHTDTSIAAITFYMFMYTFTNLLAFAVIVLFSEATGSEKISDLAGLSRRNPMLALAMTVALLSLGGVPPAAGFVGKFFLFQAAVEANLVGLAIIGVLNAIVALYYYLVVVKIMYVDRSEDEDKPIPVSRPYVWVLAITVIAVILLGTVLVSPIFDWAVRGAAGLFA
;
A
#
# COMPACT_ATOMS: atom_id res chain seq x y z
N PHE A 1 10.90 14.59 -12.41
CA PHE A 1 12.12 14.47 -11.62
C PHE A 1 12.37 13.03 -11.14
N ALA A 2 11.43 12.40 -10.41
CA ALA A 2 11.61 11.04 -9.87
C ALA A 2 11.86 9.97 -10.94
N SER A 3 11.18 10.04 -12.09
CA SER A 3 11.44 9.15 -13.22
C SER A 3 12.84 9.32 -13.79
N GLY A 4 13.37 10.56 -13.77
CA GLY A 4 14.75 10.84 -14.17
C GLY A 4 15.77 10.19 -13.23
N LEU A 5 15.52 10.21 -11.91
CA LEU A 5 16.37 9.52 -10.93
C LEU A 5 16.35 8.01 -11.12
N LEU A 6 15.15 7.43 -11.35
CA LEU A 6 15.00 5.99 -11.64
C LEU A 6 15.81 5.60 -12.88
N LEU A 7 15.63 6.35 -13.98
CA LEU A 7 16.35 6.09 -15.23
C LEU A 7 17.85 6.27 -15.07
N TYR A 8 18.29 7.25 -14.30
CA TYR A 8 19.71 7.46 -14.03
C TYR A 8 20.31 6.29 -13.22
N GLY A 9 19.61 5.82 -12.19
CA GLY A 9 20.02 4.62 -11.44
C GLY A 9 20.12 3.38 -12.32
N LEU A 10 19.14 3.13 -13.19
CA LEU A 10 19.18 2.03 -14.16
C LEU A 10 20.32 2.21 -15.19
N SER A 11 20.57 3.44 -15.66
CA SER A 11 21.68 3.75 -16.56
C SER A 11 23.04 3.49 -15.92
N LEU A 12 23.19 3.79 -14.62
CA LEU A 12 24.41 3.46 -13.87
C LEU A 12 24.62 1.94 -13.78
N LEU A 13 23.59 1.16 -13.46
CA LEU A 13 23.68 -0.31 -13.45
C LEU A 13 24.09 -0.85 -14.82
N TYR A 14 23.48 -0.33 -15.90
CA TYR A 14 23.87 -0.67 -17.25
C TYR A 14 25.32 -0.28 -17.54
N GLY A 15 25.73 0.93 -17.16
CA GLY A 15 27.10 1.41 -17.36
C GLY A 15 28.14 0.56 -16.64
N PHE A 16 27.80 0.02 -15.47
CA PHE A 16 28.71 -0.86 -14.70
C PHE A 16 28.77 -2.28 -15.26
N THR A 17 27.66 -2.80 -15.80
CA THR A 17 27.52 -4.23 -16.13
C THR A 17 27.45 -4.52 -17.63
N GLY A 18 27.06 -3.55 -18.45
CA GLY A 18 26.74 -3.75 -19.86
C GLY A 18 25.52 -4.66 -20.10
N GLN A 19 24.75 -4.98 -19.05
CA GLN A 19 23.66 -5.94 -19.11
C GLN A 19 22.29 -5.24 -19.05
N THR A 20 21.33 -5.73 -19.84
CA THR A 20 19.92 -5.29 -19.81
C THR A 20 19.00 -6.33 -19.15
N SER A 21 19.43 -7.59 -19.04
CA SER A 21 18.72 -8.63 -18.32
C SER A 21 18.89 -8.46 -16.82
N LEU A 22 17.81 -8.55 -16.03
CA LEU A 22 17.87 -8.42 -14.57
C LEU A 22 18.79 -9.49 -13.95
N THR A 23 18.68 -10.75 -14.40
CA THR A 23 19.53 -11.83 -13.94
C THR A 23 20.97 -11.67 -14.44
N GLY A 24 21.16 -11.17 -15.65
CA GLY A 24 22.48 -10.84 -16.20
C GLY A 24 23.22 -9.78 -15.37
N ILE A 25 22.52 -8.74 -14.90
CA ILE A 25 23.07 -7.74 -14.00
C ILE A 25 23.55 -8.38 -12.69
N ALA A 26 22.71 -9.21 -12.05
CA ALA A 26 23.06 -9.90 -10.81
C ALA A 26 24.27 -10.81 -10.98
N THR A 27 24.31 -11.61 -12.04
CA THR A 27 25.43 -12.52 -12.35
C THR A 27 26.73 -11.76 -12.56
N TYR A 28 26.69 -10.64 -13.29
CA TYR A 28 27.88 -9.84 -13.54
C TYR A 28 28.39 -9.16 -12.26
N LEU A 29 27.50 -8.58 -11.46
CA LEU A 29 27.87 -7.94 -10.18
C LEU A 29 28.48 -8.91 -9.17
N GLY A 30 28.07 -10.18 -9.19
CA GLY A 30 28.62 -11.25 -8.34
C GLY A 30 29.87 -11.94 -8.91
N SER A 31 30.31 -11.56 -10.09
CA SER A 31 31.47 -12.18 -10.74
C SER A 31 32.80 -11.48 -10.38
N GLU A 32 33.91 -12.19 -10.55
CA GLU A 32 35.27 -11.63 -10.42
C GLU A 32 35.57 -10.54 -11.46
N ALA A 33 34.80 -10.49 -12.56
CA ALA A 33 34.93 -9.46 -13.59
C ALA A 33 34.50 -8.08 -13.09
N PHE A 34 33.65 -8.01 -12.02
CA PHE A 34 33.25 -6.76 -11.42
C PHE A 34 34.32 -6.22 -10.46
N SER A 35 35.07 -5.24 -10.92
CA SER A 35 36.23 -4.69 -10.21
C SER A 35 35.94 -3.49 -9.31
N LEU A 36 34.71 -2.93 -9.39
CA LEU A 36 34.30 -1.79 -8.56
C LEU A 36 33.90 -2.24 -7.15
N ASN A 37 34.05 -1.33 -6.18
CA ASN A 37 33.50 -1.58 -4.85
C ASN A 37 31.96 -1.43 -4.83
N ALA A 38 31.32 -1.77 -3.69
CA ALA A 38 29.87 -1.75 -3.56
C ALA A 38 29.25 -0.32 -3.65
N VAL A 39 29.99 0.74 -3.31
CA VAL A 39 29.46 2.10 -3.18
C VAL A 39 28.74 2.63 -4.43
N PRO A 40 29.28 2.52 -5.66
CA PRO A 40 28.56 2.94 -6.86
C PRO A 40 27.26 2.16 -7.09
N VAL A 41 27.25 0.87 -6.77
CA VAL A 41 26.07 0.00 -6.90
C VAL A 41 25.00 0.42 -5.90
N LEU A 42 25.38 0.68 -4.65
CA LEU A 42 24.47 1.18 -3.61
C LEU A 42 23.90 2.57 -3.97
N ALA A 43 24.71 3.44 -4.57
CA ALA A 43 24.23 4.73 -5.06
C ALA A 43 23.19 4.56 -6.19
N ALA A 44 23.44 3.69 -7.17
CA ALA A 44 22.50 3.35 -8.22
C ALA A 44 21.19 2.77 -7.65
N LEU A 45 21.29 1.82 -6.72
CA LEU A 45 20.15 1.22 -6.03
C LEU A 45 19.35 2.28 -5.27
N THR A 46 20.00 3.21 -4.58
CA THR A 46 19.31 4.30 -3.87
C THR A 46 18.49 5.16 -4.84
N LEU A 47 19.05 5.54 -5.98
CA LEU A 47 18.34 6.32 -7.00
C LEU A 47 17.13 5.57 -7.56
N ILE A 48 17.25 4.26 -7.75
CA ILE A 48 16.15 3.41 -8.21
C ILE A 48 15.05 3.33 -7.15
N ILE A 49 15.42 3.13 -5.86
CA ILE A 49 14.45 3.11 -4.76
C ILE A 49 13.75 4.46 -4.58
N VAL A 50 14.42 5.58 -4.80
CA VAL A 50 13.78 6.91 -4.84
C VAL A 50 12.68 6.97 -5.90
N GLY A 51 12.96 6.47 -7.11
CA GLY A 51 11.97 6.43 -8.19
C GLY A 51 10.77 5.53 -7.88
N PHE A 52 11.00 4.35 -7.33
CA PHE A 52 9.92 3.49 -6.83
C PHE A 52 9.17 4.12 -5.66
N GLY A 53 9.88 4.72 -4.72
CA GLY A 53 9.31 5.42 -3.56
C GLY A 53 8.31 6.50 -3.97
N PHE A 54 8.62 7.26 -5.01
CA PHE A 54 7.68 8.22 -5.59
C PHE A 54 6.42 7.52 -6.15
N LYS A 55 6.57 6.43 -6.91
CA LYS A 55 5.45 5.70 -7.52
C LYS A 55 4.52 5.05 -6.50
N ILE A 56 5.06 4.47 -5.42
CA ILE A 56 4.28 3.88 -4.34
C ILE A 56 3.81 4.90 -3.31
N SER A 57 4.19 6.18 -3.47
CA SER A 57 3.89 7.26 -2.51
C SER A 57 4.54 7.05 -1.12
N ALA A 58 5.73 6.46 -1.07
CA ALA A 58 6.45 6.33 0.19
C ALA A 58 7.04 7.67 0.63
N ALA A 59 6.97 7.98 1.92
CA ALA A 59 7.66 9.14 2.47
C ALA A 59 9.19 8.90 2.47
N PRO A 60 9.99 9.92 2.10
CA PRO A 60 9.64 11.32 1.87
C PRO A 60 9.15 11.68 0.45
N PHE A 61 9.01 10.75 -0.46
CA PHE A 61 8.69 11.00 -1.89
C PHE A 61 7.19 11.13 -2.18
N HIS A 62 6.35 11.32 -1.16
CA HIS A 62 4.89 11.27 -1.18
C HIS A 62 4.18 12.57 -1.53
N PHE A 63 4.89 13.70 -1.65
CA PHE A 63 4.30 15.06 -1.69
C PHE A 63 3.24 15.28 -2.76
N TRP A 64 3.33 14.57 -3.87
CA TRP A 64 2.37 14.67 -4.97
C TRP A 64 1.01 14.04 -4.65
N THR A 65 0.99 13.03 -3.75
CA THR A 65 -0.16 12.14 -3.56
C THR A 65 -1.38 12.84 -2.96
N PRO A 66 -1.27 13.64 -1.88
CA PRO A 66 -2.43 14.31 -1.30
C PRO A 66 -3.10 15.29 -2.27
N ASP A 67 -2.31 16.08 -2.99
CA ASP A 67 -2.81 17.11 -3.89
C ASP A 67 -3.44 16.50 -5.16
N VAL A 68 -2.81 15.45 -5.72
CA VAL A 68 -3.37 14.72 -6.86
C VAL A 68 -4.64 13.97 -6.48
N TYR A 69 -4.70 13.33 -5.28
CA TYR A 69 -5.91 12.63 -4.86
C TYR A 69 -7.09 13.57 -4.63
N GLU A 70 -6.84 14.74 -4.06
CA GLU A 70 -7.88 15.75 -3.83
C GLU A 70 -8.32 16.40 -5.14
N GLY A 71 -7.37 16.77 -6.02
CA GLY A 71 -7.67 17.54 -7.24
C GLY A 71 -8.15 16.73 -8.43
N ALA A 72 -7.83 15.43 -8.51
CA ALA A 72 -8.26 14.59 -9.64
C ALA A 72 -9.72 14.15 -9.52
N PRO A 73 -10.40 13.84 -10.64
CA PRO A 73 -11.70 13.20 -10.61
C PRO A 73 -11.66 11.91 -9.76
N THR A 74 -12.66 11.71 -8.90
CA THR A 74 -12.64 10.61 -7.91
C THR A 74 -12.41 9.21 -8.50
N PRO A 75 -12.98 8.84 -9.68
CA PRO A 75 -12.66 7.55 -10.32
C PRO A 75 -11.19 7.40 -10.72
N VAL A 76 -10.53 8.50 -11.15
CA VAL A 76 -9.10 8.51 -11.48
C VAL A 76 -8.28 8.33 -10.22
N THR A 77 -8.64 9.01 -9.13
CA THR A 77 -8.02 8.83 -7.82
C THR A 77 -8.13 7.38 -7.35
N ALA A 78 -9.31 6.76 -7.48
CA ALA A 78 -9.53 5.36 -7.15
C ALA A 78 -8.55 4.43 -7.90
N PHE A 79 -8.42 4.60 -9.21
CA PHE A 79 -7.49 3.83 -10.05
C PHE A 79 -6.02 4.03 -9.61
N LEU A 80 -5.59 5.28 -9.42
CA LEU A 80 -4.22 5.60 -9.00
C LEU A 80 -3.89 5.03 -7.63
N SER A 81 -4.86 4.97 -6.74
CA SER A 81 -4.67 4.50 -5.36
C SER A 81 -4.39 3.01 -5.27
N VAL A 82 -4.83 2.20 -6.22
CA VAL A 82 -4.71 0.73 -6.20
C VAL A 82 -3.86 0.18 -7.33
N ALA A 83 -4.23 0.38 -8.58
CA ALA A 83 -3.60 -0.29 -9.72
C ALA A 83 -2.13 0.12 -9.89
N SER A 84 -1.85 1.43 -9.84
CA SER A 84 -0.49 1.96 -9.96
C SER A 84 0.41 1.46 -8.83
N LYS A 85 -0.10 1.39 -7.59
CA LYS A 85 0.66 0.91 -6.43
C LYS A 85 0.93 -0.58 -6.48
N ALA A 86 -0.10 -1.39 -6.77
CA ALA A 86 0.06 -2.84 -6.87
C ALA A 86 1.10 -3.22 -7.93
N ALA A 87 1.03 -2.61 -9.12
CA ALA A 87 2.01 -2.81 -10.18
C ALA A 87 3.43 -2.38 -9.75
N SER A 88 3.54 -1.24 -9.06
CA SER A 88 4.83 -0.72 -8.61
C SER A 88 5.46 -1.58 -7.51
N PHE A 89 4.68 -2.11 -6.58
CA PHE A 89 5.19 -3.06 -5.58
C PHE A 89 5.59 -4.39 -6.19
N ALA A 90 4.81 -4.93 -7.13
CA ALA A 90 5.15 -6.16 -7.84
C ALA A 90 6.49 -6.01 -8.59
N LEU A 91 6.68 -4.87 -9.28
CA LEU A 91 7.91 -4.57 -10.00
C LEU A 91 9.08 -4.36 -9.03
N LEU A 92 8.88 -3.64 -7.91
CA LEU A 92 9.91 -3.42 -6.89
C LEU A 92 10.41 -4.74 -6.30
N VAL A 93 9.49 -5.62 -5.89
CA VAL A 93 9.82 -6.95 -5.34
C VAL A 93 10.62 -7.76 -6.36
N ARG A 94 10.11 -7.85 -7.59
CA ARG A 94 10.79 -8.59 -8.67
C ARG A 94 12.17 -8.00 -8.96
N PHE A 95 12.31 -6.69 -9.02
CA PHE A 95 13.58 -6.02 -9.28
C PHE A 95 14.59 -6.31 -8.17
N LEU A 96 14.21 -6.12 -6.90
CA LEU A 96 15.12 -6.35 -5.77
C LEU A 96 15.61 -7.80 -5.71
N LEU A 97 14.72 -8.76 -5.87
CA LEU A 97 15.10 -10.19 -5.79
C LEU A 97 15.89 -10.67 -7.01
N ALA A 98 15.59 -10.15 -8.21
CA ALA A 98 16.28 -10.57 -9.42
C ALA A 98 17.66 -9.92 -9.60
N VAL A 99 17.82 -8.65 -9.17
CA VAL A 99 19.08 -7.89 -9.35
C VAL A 99 19.97 -7.94 -8.11
N PHE A 100 19.35 -7.95 -6.93
CA PHE A 100 20.05 -7.92 -5.63
C PHE A 100 19.62 -9.07 -4.71
N PRO A 101 19.78 -10.34 -5.16
CA PRO A 101 19.44 -11.51 -4.35
C PRO A 101 20.28 -11.58 -3.08
N SER A 102 19.83 -12.40 -2.12
CA SER A 102 20.52 -12.60 -0.84
C SER A 102 21.93 -13.13 -0.97
N THR A 103 22.23 -13.80 -2.08
CA THR A 103 23.56 -14.35 -2.38
C THR A 103 24.54 -13.33 -2.93
N LEU A 104 24.08 -12.11 -3.27
CA LEU A 104 24.94 -11.10 -3.87
C LEU A 104 25.80 -10.40 -2.80
N VAL A 105 27.08 -10.68 -2.84
CA VAL A 105 28.11 -10.04 -2.01
C VAL A 105 29.12 -9.33 -2.90
N ILE A 106 29.38 -8.07 -2.68
CA ILE A 106 30.37 -7.28 -3.42
C ILE A 106 31.46 -6.83 -2.46
N ASN A 107 32.70 -7.31 -2.67
CA ASN A 107 33.85 -7.02 -1.82
C ASN A 107 33.57 -7.23 -0.30
N GLY A 108 32.90 -8.32 0.04
CA GLY A 108 32.55 -8.67 1.42
C GLY A 108 31.35 -7.95 2.00
N GLN A 109 30.69 -7.08 1.22
CA GLN A 109 29.49 -6.36 1.63
C GLN A 109 28.23 -7.03 1.06
N GLU A 110 27.31 -7.44 1.94
CA GLU A 110 25.99 -7.93 1.56
C GLU A 110 25.11 -6.78 1.09
N ILE A 111 24.66 -6.84 -0.16
CA ILE A 111 23.80 -5.79 -0.73
C ILE A 111 22.38 -5.89 -0.20
N GLN A 112 21.90 -7.07 0.15
CA GLN A 112 20.57 -7.29 0.69
C GLN A 112 20.35 -6.49 1.98
N SER A 113 21.28 -6.51 2.91
CA SER A 113 21.17 -5.79 4.19
C SER A 113 20.95 -4.29 4.00
N PHE A 114 21.54 -3.69 2.96
CA PHE A 114 21.35 -2.27 2.66
C PHE A 114 19.92 -1.95 2.24
N TRP A 115 19.35 -2.67 1.26
CA TRP A 115 17.99 -2.35 0.81
C TRP A 115 16.92 -2.76 1.81
N VAL A 116 17.16 -3.79 2.64
CA VAL A 116 16.28 -4.15 3.77
C VAL A 116 16.20 -3.01 4.79
N ASN A 117 17.36 -2.46 5.18
CA ASN A 117 17.41 -1.32 6.08
C ASN A 117 16.74 -0.08 5.48
N LEU A 118 16.98 0.20 4.21
CA LEU A 118 16.37 1.33 3.52
C LEU A 118 14.84 1.17 3.42
N ALA A 119 14.35 -0.02 3.05
CA ALA A 119 12.92 -0.32 3.02
C ALA A 119 12.29 -0.20 4.41
N SER A 120 12.98 -0.66 5.48
CA SER A 120 12.52 -0.53 6.86
C SER A 120 12.39 0.93 7.29
N VAL A 121 13.37 1.77 6.99
CA VAL A 121 13.34 3.20 7.29
C VAL A 121 12.20 3.89 6.54
N LEU A 122 12.05 3.62 5.24
CA LEU A 122 10.95 4.17 4.44
C LEU A 122 9.59 3.69 4.95
N ALA A 123 9.48 2.43 5.40
CA ALA A 123 8.26 1.90 6.00
C ALA A 123 7.88 2.67 7.27
N ILE A 124 8.82 2.86 8.21
CA ILE A 124 8.60 3.60 9.46
C ILE A 124 8.14 5.03 9.18
N ILE A 125 8.88 5.75 8.33
CA ILE A 125 8.56 7.14 8.02
C ILE A 125 7.20 7.23 7.34
N SER A 126 6.89 6.35 6.38
CA SER A 126 5.62 6.36 5.65
C SER A 126 4.43 6.04 6.56
N MET A 127 4.53 5.01 7.41
CA MET A 127 3.47 4.69 8.37
C MET A 127 3.23 5.84 9.35
N THR A 128 4.30 6.37 9.93
CA THR A 128 4.20 7.41 10.97
C THR A 128 3.69 8.72 10.40
N LEU A 129 4.33 9.23 9.35
CA LEU A 129 3.92 10.48 8.72
C LEU A 129 2.51 10.38 8.14
N GLY A 130 2.22 9.31 7.39
CA GLY A 130 0.91 9.12 6.78
C GLY A 130 -0.21 9.14 7.81
N ASN A 131 -0.07 8.38 8.90
CA ASN A 131 -1.10 8.30 9.93
C ASN A 131 -1.24 9.59 10.76
N LEU A 132 -0.12 10.22 11.15
CA LEU A 132 -0.18 11.45 11.94
C LEU A 132 -0.79 12.62 11.15
N VAL A 133 -0.45 12.76 9.87
CA VAL A 133 -1.01 13.84 9.05
C VAL A 133 -2.46 13.56 8.67
N ALA A 134 -2.87 12.29 8.55
CA ALA A 134 -4.28 11.91 8.32
C ALA A 134 -5.22 12.42 9.43
N LEU A 135 -4.76 12.50 10.69
CA LEU A 135 -5.56 12.98 11.83
C LEU A 135 -6.14 14.38 11.64
N GLY A 136 -5.45 15.26 10.92
CA GLY A 136 -5.86 16.66 10.73
C GLY A 136 -6.65 16.93 9.45
N GLN A 137 -6.96 15.90 8.64
CA GLN A 137 -7.60 16.12 7.34
C GLN A 137 -9.10 16.40 7.46
N LYS A 138 -9.58 17.29 6.59
CA LYS A 138 -11.00 17.68 6.50
C LYS A 138 -11.68 17.23 5.21
N ASN A 139 -10.90 16.90 4.17
CA ASN A 139 -11.35 16.33 2.90
C ASN A 139 -11.15 14.81 2.94
N ILE A 140 -12.18 14.03 2.55
CA ILE A 140 -12.14 12.56 2.64
C ILE A 140 -11.13 11.96 1.65
N LYS A 141 -10.97 12.52 0.45
CA LYS A 141 -9.97 12.06 -0.52
C LYS A 141 -8.54 12.32 -0.02
N ARG A 142 -8.33 13.48 0.60
CA ARG A 142 -7.03 13.83 1.19
C ARG A 142 -6.69 12.96 2.41
N LEU A 143 -7.68 12.63 3.25
CA LEU A 143 -7.54 11.65 4.33
C LEU A 143 -7.12 10.29 3.77
N LEU A 144 -7.80 9.80 2.73
CA LEU A 144 -7.45 8.53 2.08
C LEU A 144 -6.10 8.58 1.37
N ALA A 145 -5.64 9.74 0.91
CA ALA A 145 -4.30 9.91 0.36
C ALA A 145 -3.22 9.66 1.43
N TYR A 146 -3.34 10.28 2.60
CA TYR A 146 -2.41 10.05 3.71
C TYR A 146 -2.52 8.62 4.27
N SER A 147 -3.74 8.09 4.36
CA SER A 147 -3.97 6.67 4.62
C SER A 147 -3.19 5.79 3.63
N SER A 148 -3.27 6.09 2.34
CA SER A 148 -2.59 5.36 1.25
C SER A 148 -1.05 5.43 1.37
N ILE A 149 -0.49 6.51 1.90
CA ILE A 149 0.94 6.64 2.24
C ILE A 149 1.30 5.69 3.39
N ALA A 150 0.47 5.65 4.43
CA ALA A 150 0.66 4.72 5.55
C ALA A 150 0.54 3.25 5.09
N GLN A 151 -0.44 2.92 4.22
CA GLN A 151 -0.59 1.57 3.69
C GLN A 151 0.60 1.13 2.82
N ALA A 152 1.21 2.06 2.07
CA ALA A 152 2.47 1.81 1.39
C ALA A 152 3.60 1.47 2.38
N GLY A 153 3.63 2.13 3.55
CA GLY A 153 4.56 1.82 4.63
C GLY A 153 4.39 0.39 5.17
N TYR A 154 3.15 -0.08 5.40
CA TYR A 154 2.91 -1.47 5.79
C TYR A 154 3.36 -2.45 4.71
N THR A 155 3.14 -2.14 3.45
CA THR A 155 3.61 -3.00 2.34
C THR A 155 5.13 -3.03 2.24
N LEU A 156 5.81 -1.89 2.47
CA LEU A 156 7.29 -1.81 2.55
C LEU A 156 7.86 -2.64 3.71
N MET A 157 7.14 -2.78 4.82
CA MET A 157 7.53 -3.71 5.89
C MET A 157 7.56 -5.15 5.38
N GLY A 158 6.58 -5.55 4.56
CA GLY A 158 6.60 -6.84 3.86
C GLY A 158 7.78 -6.97 2.90
N VAL A 159 8.15 -5.89 2.18
CA VAL A 159 9.34 -5.88 1.32
C VAL A 159 10.60 -6.08 2.14
N ALA A 160 10.75 -5.42 3.28
CA ALA A 160 11.90 -5.62 4.18
C ALA A 160 11.97 -7.07 4.70
N ALA A 161 10.82 -7.72 4.90
CA ALA A 161 10.74 -9.11 5.36
C ALA A 161 11.17 -10.17 4.33
N LEU A 162 11.38 -9.80 3.06
CA LEU A 162 11.84 -10.71 1.99
C LEU A 162 13.20 -11.38 2.28
N GLN A 163 13.95 -10.85 3.25
CA GLN A 163 15.25 -11.41 3.64
C GLN A 163 15.19 -12.82 4.26
N ALA A 164 14.07 -13.18 4.91
CA ALA A 164 13.98 -14.44 5.66
C ALA A 164 13.26 -15.55 4.87
N HIS A 165 12.00 -15.33 4.55
CA HIS A 165 11.12 -16.29 3.87
C HIS A 165 10.51 -15.65 2.63
N THR A 166 11.22 -15.72 1.51
CA THR A 166 10.87 -14.98 0.29
C THR A 166 9.44 -15.29 -0.17
N ASP A 167 9.05 -16.56 -0.29
CA ASP A 167 7.75 -16.96 -0.84
C ASP A 167 6.58 -16.52 0.04
N THR A 168 6.69 -16.71 1.36
CA THR A 168 5.63 -16.30 2.31
C THR A 168 5.54 -14.78 2.43
N SER A 169 6.67 -14.07 2.36
CA SER A 169 6.68 -12.61 2.36
C SER A 169 6.10 -12.02 1.07
N ILE A 170 6.40 -12.60 -0.10
CA ILE A 170 5.77 -12.24 -1.38
C ILE A 170 4.26 -12.50 -1.30
N ALA A 171 3.86 -13.65 -0.75
CA ALA A 171 2.45 -13.99 -0.58
C ALA A 171 1.73 -13.01 0.35
N ALA A 172 2.36 -12.59 1.45
CA ALA A 172 1.81 -11.58 2.36
C ALA A 172 1.63 -10.23 1.66
N ILE A 173 2.62 -9.76 0.88
CA ILE A 173 2.54 -8.53 0.08
C ILE A 173 1.40 -8.64 -0.95
N THR A 174 1.34 -9.77 -1.68
CA THR A 174 0.35 -10.02 -2.73
C THR A 174 -1.06 -10.05 -2.16
N PHE A 175 -1.28 -10.79 -1.07
CA PHE A 175 -2.56 -10.85 -0.38
C PHE A 175 -2.98 -9.46 0.13
N TYR A 176 -2.04 -8.73 0.74
CA TYR A 176 -2.31 -7.39 1.24
C TYR A 176 -2.71 -6.42 0.13
N MET A 177 -1.99 -6.38 -0.99
CA MET A 177 -2.31 -5.52 -2.12
C MET A 177 -3.63 -5.92 -2.79
N PHE A 178 -3.93 -7.23 -2.85
CA PHE A 178 -5.18 -7.73 -3.39
C PHE A 178 -6.37 -7.26 -2.54
N MET A 179 -6.35 -7.47 -1.21
CA MET A 179 -7.43 -7.03 -0.35
C MET A 179 -7.53 -5.49 -0.27
N TYR A 180 -6.40 -4.78 -0.30
CA TYR A 180 -6.35 -3.32 -0.32
C TYR A 180 -7.08 -2.77 -1.55
N THR A 181 -6.96 -3.45 -2.71
CA THR A 181 -7.66 -3.07 -3.93
C THR A 181 -9.16 -3.04 -3.73
N PHE A 182 -9.77 -4.13 -3.24
CA PHE A 182 -11.21 -4.18 -3.01
C PHE A 182 -11.66 -3.17 -1.95
N THR A 183 -10.93 -3.09 -0.84
CA THR A 183 -11.26 -2.18 0.26
C THR A 183 -11.21 -0.72 -0.18
N ASN A 184 -10.18 -0.33 -0.91
CA ASN A 184 -9.99 1.06 -1.31
C ASN A 184 -10.96 1.47 -2.44
N LEU A 185 -11.21 0.57 -3.40
CA LEU A 185 -12.23 0.79 -4.42
C LEU A 185 -13.62 0.94 -3.81
N LEU A 186 -13.95 0.17 -2.75
CA LEU A 186 -15.21 0.33 -2.01
C LEU A 186 -15.32 1.71 -1.39
N ALA A 187 -14.28 2.20 -0.72
CA ALA A 187 -14.27 3.55 -0.14
C ALA A 187 -14.47 4.63 -1.20
N PHE A 188 -13.72 4.55 -2.31
CA PHE A 188 -13.84 5.53 -3.39
C PHE A 188 -15.17 5.43 -4.15
N ALA A 189 -15.77 4.25 -4.30
CA ALA A 189 -17.11 4.10 -4.88
C ALA A 189 -18.16 4.86 -4.06
N VAL A 190 -18.08 4.80 -2.73
CA VAL A 190 -18.96 5.58 -1.86
C VAL A 190 -18.72 7.09 -2.03
N ILE A 191 -17.45 7.52 -2.12
CA ILE A 191 -17.11 8.94 -2.30
C ILE A 191 -17.64 9.47 -3.64
N VAL A 192 -17.52 8.68 -4.74
CA VAL A 192 -18.09 9.04 -6.05
C VAL A 192 -19.59 9.32 -5.91
N LEU A 193 -20.34 8.35 -5.38
CA LEU A 193 -21.80 8.47 -5.26
C LEU A 193 -22.23 9.59 -4.30
N PHE A 194 -21.48 9.80 -3.23
CA PHE A 194 -21.73 10.87 -2.29
C PHE A 194 -21.43 12.24 -2.90
N SER A 195 -20.27 12.41 -3.52
CA SER A 195 -19.86 13.69 -4.11
C SER A 195 -20.73 14.08 -5.33
N GLU A 196 -21.17 13.12 -6.13
CA GLU A 196 -22.12 13.38 -7.23
C GLU A 196 -23.47 13.86 -6.71
N ALA A 197 -23.93 13.32 -5.58
CA ALA A 197 -25.23 13.70 -5.02
C ALA A 197 -25.22 15.01 -4.21
N THR A 198 -24.07 15.35 -3.58
CA THR A 198 -24.00 16.48 -2.63
C THR A 198 -23.11 17.63 -3.11
N GLY A 199 -22.26 17.39 -4.11
CA GLY A 199 -21.22 18.35 -4.55
C GLY A 199 -20.09 18.55 -3.55
N SER A 200 -19.99 17.71 -2.49
CA SER A 200 -19.01 17.87 -1.42
C SER A 200 -18.14 16.62 -1.22
N GLU A 201 -16.91 16.87 -0.80
CA GLU A 201 -15.94 15.85 -0.37
C GLU A 201 -15.47 16.10 1.06
N LYS A 202 -16.13 16.98 1.82
CA LYS A 202 -15.78 17.29 3.20
C LYS A 202 -16.24 16.17 4.13
N ILE A 203 -15.40 15.83 5.10
CA ILE A 203 -15.72 14.81 6.10
C ILE A 203 -16.91 15.24 6.97
N SER A 204 -17.05 16.55 7.29
CA SER A 204 -18.18 17.09 8.03
C SER A 204 -19.52 16.80 7.36
N ASP A 205 -19.55 16.82 6.03
CA ASP A 205 -20.78 16.73 5.25
C ASP A 205 -21.27 15.26 5.11
N LEU A 206 -20.44 14.30 5.58
CA LEU A 206 -20.84 12.91 5.78
C LEU A 206 -21.74 12.72 7.02
N ALA A 207 -21.96 13.77 7.84
CA ALA A 207 -22.83 13.71 9.02
C ALA A 207 -24.24 13.23 8.64
N GLY A 208 -24.76 12.29 9.43
CA GLY A 208 -26.08 11.70 9.20
C GLY A 208 -26.21 10.82 7.96
N LEU A 209 -25.09 10.42 7.31
CA LEU A 209 -25.13 9.59 6.09
C LEU A 209 -25.91 8.29 6.33
N SER A 210 -25.84 7.70 7.52
CA SER A 210 -26.57 6.47 7.87
C SER A 210 -28.10 6.63 7.77
N ARG A 211 -28.62 7.84 7.97
CA ARG A 211 -30.06 8.16 7.85
C ARG A 211 -30.41 8.51 6.41
N ARG A 212 -29.53 9.22 5.71
CA ARG A 212 -29.70 9.64 4.31
C ARG A 212 -29.58 8.48 3.32
N ASN A 213 -28.62 7.57 3.53
CA ASN A 213 -28.46 6.33 2.77
C ASN A 213 -27.67 5.30 3.59
N PRO A 214 -28.37 4.33 4.25
CA PRO A 214 -27.74 3.31 5.10
C PRO A 214 -26.71 2.44 4.36
N MET A 215 -26.94 2.15 3.05
CA MET A 215 -26.03 1.32 2.26
C MET A 215 -24.69 2.01 2.00
N LEU A 216 -24.71 3.32 1.70
CA LEU A 216 -23.48 4.10 1.54
C LEU A 216 -22.70 4.17 2.87
N ALA A 217 -23.41 4.40 3.99
CA ALA A 217 -22.79 4.44 5.31
C ALA A 217 -22.17 3.08 5.70
N LEU A 218 -22.89 1.98 5.46
CA LEU A 218 -22.38 0.63 5.71
C LEU A 218 -21.16 0.32 4.85
N ALA A 219 -21.22 0.59 3.56
CA ALA A 219 -20.13 0.34 2.63
C ALA A 219 -18.85 1.12 3.02
N MET A 220 -18.98 2.42 3.35
CA MET A 220 -17.87 3.23 3.83
C MET A 220 -17.32 2.69 5.16
N THR A 221 -18.19 2.29 6.08
CA THR A 221 -17.78 1.74 7.38
C THR A 221 -16.97 0.46 7.21
N VAL A 222 -17.44 -0.47 6.39
CA VAL A 222 -16.70 -1.71 6.11
C VAL A 222 -15.34 -1.41 5.48
N ALA A 223 -15.28 -0.48 4.54
CA ALA A 223 -14.02 -0.05 3.92
C ALA A 223 -13.06 0.55 4.96
N LEU A 224 -13.51 1.49 5.79
CA LEU A 224 -12.68 2.17 6.79
C LEU A 224 -12.21 1.21 7.89
N LEU A 225 -13.08 0.32 8.37
CA LEU A 225 -12.71 -0.72 9.35
C LEU A 225 -11.71 -1.73 8.76
N SER A 226 -11.86 -2.08 7.48
CA SER A 226 -10.90 -2.91 6.79
C SER A 226 -9.54 -2.21 6.67
N LEU A 227 -9.48 -0.94 6.24
CA LEU A 227 -8.25 -0.15 6.21
C LEU A 227 -7.62 -0.01 7.61
N GLY A 228 -8.45 0.13 8.65
CA GLY A 228 -8.04 0.15 10.05
C GLY A 228 -7.44 -1.18 10.53
N GLY A 229 -7.84 -2.29 9.92
CA GLY A 229 -7.45 -3.63 10.32
C GLY A 229 -8.31 -4.17 11.46
N VAL A 230 -9.64 -4.02 11.35
CA VAL A 230 -10.62 -4.54 12.33
C VAL A 230 -11.25 -5.84 11.80
N PRO A 231 -11.23 -6.95 12.57
CA PRO A 231 -11.98 -8.16 12.22
C PRO A 231 -13.48 -7.87 12.07
N PRO A 232 -14.20 -8.55 11.19
CA PRO A 232 -13.81 -9.64 10.29
C PRO A 232 -13.37 -9.17 8.89
N ALA A 233 -13.03 -7.91 8.70
CA ALA A 233 -12.68 -7.37 7.39
C ALA A 233 -11.27 -7.79 6.93
N ALA A 234 -11.09 -7.87 5.62
CA ALA A 234 -9.87 -8.37 4.96
C ALA A 234 -8.57 -7.68 5.41
N GLY A 235 -8.64 -6.39 5.73
CA GLY A 235 -7.48 -5.60 6.15
C GLY A 235 -6.81 -6.06 7.42
N PHE A 236 -7.57 -6.67 8.33
CA PHE A 236 -7.01 -7.29 9.53
C PHE A 236 -6.06 -8.44 9.17
N VAL A 237 -6.54 -9.38 8.37
CA VAL A 237 -5.76 -10.56 7.96
C VAL A 237 -4.56 -10.17 7.12
N GLY A 238 -4.74 -9.23 6.19
CA GLY A 238 -3.64 -8.73 5.37
C GLY A 238 -2.52 -8.09 6.20
N LYS A 239 -2.85 -7.25 7.18
CA LYS A 239 -1.87 -6.69 8.12
C LYS A 239 -1.23 -7.76 8.99
N PHE A 240 -2.03 -8.73 9.45
CA PHE A 240 -1.52 -9.84 10.25
C PHE A 240 -0.40 -10.60 9.53
N PHE A 241 -0.59 -10.95 8.26
CA PHE A 241 0.44 -11.63 7.47
C PHE A 241 1.69 -10.76 7.26
N LEU A 242 1.55 -9.45 7.06
CA LEU A 242 2.70 -8.56 6.98
C LEU A 242 3.47 -8.46 8.30
N PHE A 243 2.77 -8.38 9.42
CA PHE A 243 3.40 -8.38 10.75
C PHE A 243 4.08 -9.71 11.05
N GLN A 244 3.43 -10.82 10.72
CA GLN A 244 4.02 -12.15 10.86
C GLN A 244 5.31 -12.27 10.05
N ALA A 245 5.30 -11.88 8.77
CA ALA A 245 6.49 -11.89 7.92
C ALA A 245 7.63 -11.04 8.51
N ALA A 246 7.31 -9.86 9.06
CA ALA A 246 8.32 -9.00 9.70
C ALA A 246 8.92 -9.63 10.98
N VAL A 247 8.10 -10.30 11.79
CA VAL A 247 8.58 -11.00 13.00
C VAL A 247 9.45 -12.20 12.62
N GLU A 248 9.04 -13.00 11.64
CA GLU A 248 9.82 -14.13 11.12
C GLU A 248 11.16 -13.70 10.51
N ALA A 249 11.20 -12.48 9.95
CA ALA A 249 12.43 -11.86 9.45
C ALA A 249 13.30 -11.20 10.55
N ASN A 250 13.01 -11.42 11.84
CA ASN A 250 13.66 -10.77 12.98
C ASN A 250 13.55 -9.23 12.99
N LEU A 251 12.57 -8.65 12.28
CA LEU A 251 12.28 -7.20 12.25
C LEU A 251 11.21 -6.84 13.30
N VAL A 252 11.32 -7.38 14.53
CA VAL A 252 10.32 -7.22 15.59
C VAL A 252 10.06 -5.74 15.92
N GLY A 253 11.11 -4.91 15.97
CA GLY A 253 10.98 -3.47 16.20
C GLY A 253 10.12 -2.79 15.13
N LEU A 254 10.28 -3.18 13.86
CA LEU A 254 9.47 -2.67 12.75
C LEU A 254 8.01 -3.11 12.87
N ALA A 255 7.76 -4.37 13.25
CA ALA A 255 6.42 -4.88 13.50
C ALA A 255 5.71 -4.12 14.64
N ILE A 256 6.40 -3.86 15.77
CA ILE A 256 5.86 -3.06 16.88
C ILE A 256 5.47 -1.66 16.43
N ILE A 257 6.34 -0.97 15.69
CA ILE A 257 6.05 0.35 15.14
C ILE A 257 4.83 0.28 14.21
N GLY A 258 4.73 -0.77 13.40
CA GLY A 258 3.58 -1.01 12.53
C GLY A 258 2.27 -1.15 13.31
N VAL A 259 2.26 -1.95 14.39
CA VAL A 259 1.07 -2.13 15.25
C VAL A 259 0.66 -0.80 15.90
N LEU A 260 1.61 -0.03 16.46
CA LEU A 260 1.32 1.27 17.05
C LEU A 260 0.71 2.23 16.01
N ASN A 261 1.25 2.24 14.81
CA ASN A 261 0.70 3.03 13.70
C ASN A 261 -0.70 2.57 13.27
N ALA A 262 -1.01 1.27 13.33
CA ALA A 262 -2.35 0.76 13.05
C ALA A 262 -3.38 1.25 14.08
N ILE A 263 -3.00 1.39 15.35
CA ILE A 263 -3.86 1.98 16.39
C ILE A 263 -4.16 3.45 16.10
N VAL A 264 -3.14 4.23 15.69
CA VAL A 264 -3.35 5.63 15.27
C VAL A 264 -4.28 5.70 14.07
N ALA A 265 -4.10 4.80 13.09
CA ALA A 265 -4.95 4.74 11.90
C ALA A 265 -6.42 4.48 12.27
N LEU A 266 -6.67 3.57 13.19
CA LEU A 266 -8.01 3.21 13.63
C LEU A 266 -8.77 4.44 14.18
N TYR A 267 -8.09 5.33 14.88
CA TYR A 267 -8.71 6.52 15.46
C TYR A 267 -9.37 7.40 14.39
N TYR A 268 -8.66 7.82 13.34
CA TYR A 268 -9.25 8.71 12.35
C TYR A 268 -10.31 8.03 11.48
N TYR A 269 -10.21 6.73 11.25
CA TYR A 269 -11.28 5.99 10.58
C TYR A 269 -12.55 5.93 11.42
N LEU A 270 -12.43 5.66 12.72
CA LEU A 270 -13.58 5.66 13.64
C LEU A 270 -14.20 7.04 13.80
N VAL A 271 -13.42 8.13 13.72
CA VAL A 271 -13.95 9.49 13.69
C VAL A 271 -14.88 9.70 12.48
N VAL A 272 -14.49 9.24 11.30
CA VAL A 272 -15.38 9.32 10.11
C VAL A 272 -16.63 8.48 10.30
N VAL A 273 -16.49 7.25 10.83
CA VAL A 273 -17.65 6.38 11.14
C VAL A 273 -18.58 7.06 12.15
N LYS A 274 -18.03 7.64 13.22
CA LYS A 274 -18.83 8.42 14.21
C LYS A 274 -19.60 9.54 13.53
N ILE A 275 -18.98 10.31 12.66
CA ILE A 275 -19.65 11.41 11.93
C ILE A 275 -20.82 10.88 11.11
N MET A 276 -20.65 9.75 10.40
CA MET A 276 -21.72 9.18 9.58
C MET A 276 -22.92 8.65 10.36
N TYR A 277 -22.73 8.15 11.58
CA TYR A 277 -23.77 7.47 12.35
C TYR A 277 -24.30 8.28 13.53
N VAL A 278 -23.48 9.10 14.18
CA VAL A 278 -23.81 9.78 15.44
C VAL A 278 -24.11 11.25 15.22
N ASP A 279 -23.28 11.94 14.43
CA ASP A 279 -23.42 13.38 14.25
C ASP A 279 -24.64 13.68 13.37
N ARG A 280 -25.36 14.76 13.70
CA ARG A 280 -26.55 15.20 12.97
C ARG A 280 -26.19 16.19 11.87
N SER A 281 -26.99 16.18 10.80
CA SER A 281 -26.89 17.13 9.69
C SER A 281 -28.25 17.85 9.52
N GLU A 282 -28.23 19.09 9.07
CA GLU A 282 -29.43 19.81 8.64
C GLU A 282 -30.14 19.16 7.45
N ASP A 283 -29.39 18.28 6.72
CA ASP A 283 -29.87 17.55 5.56
C ASP A 283 -30.30 16.09 5.86
N GLU A 284 -30.50 15.72 7.14
CA GLU A 284 -30.88 14.36 7.54
C GLU A 284 -32.11 13.80 6.81
N ASP A 285 -33.08 14.70 6.54
CA ASP A 285 -34.33 14.36 5.86
C ASP A 285 -34.20 14.30 4.32
N LYS A 286 -33.02 14.61 3.77
CA LYS A 286 -32.76 14.57 2.33
C LYS A 286 -32.08 13.28 1.93
N PRO A 287 -32.80 12.25 1.45
CA PRO A 287 -32.20 10.99 1.05
C PRO A 287 -31.24 11.19 -0.12
N ILE A 288 -30.15 10.43 -0.12
CA ILE A 288 -29.24 10.33 -1.25
C ILE A 288 -29.67 9.13 -2.10
N PRO A 289 -30.32 9.36 -3.27
CA PRO A 289 -30.77 8.27 -4.11
C PRO A 289 -29.57 7.62 -4.81
N VAL A 290 -29.50 6.29 -4.75
CA VAL A 290 -28.50 5.51 -5.48
C VAL A 290 -29.24 4.51 -6.37
N SER A 291 -28.86 4.44 -7.65
CA SER A 291 -29.49 3.52 -8.57
C SER A 291 -29.22 2.06 -8.20
N ARG A 292 -30.15 1.16 -8.50
CA ARG A 292 -30.09 -0.27 -8.14
C ARG A 292 -28.77 -0.95 -8.56
N PRO A 293 -28.21 -0.72 -9.77
CA PRO A 293 -26.93 -1.33 -10.16
C PRO A 293 -25.80 -0.97 -9.22
N TYR A 294 -25.67 0.29 -8.78
CA TYR A 294 -24.62 0.72 -7.84
C TYR A 294 -24.80 0.11 -6.46
N VAL A 295 -26.07 -0.04 -5.99
CA VAL A 295 -26.36 -0.75 -4.73
C VAL A 295 -25.84 -2.19 -4.78
N TRP A 296 -26.06 -2.90 -5.89
CA TRP A 296 -25.54 -4.25 -6.07
C TRP A 296 -24.00 -4.30 -6.09
N VAL A 297 -23.35 -3.38 -6.80
CA VAL A 297 -21.88 -3.30 -6.81
C VAL A 297 -21.33 -3.07 -5.40
N LEU A 298 -21.91 -2.13 -4.64
CA LEU A 298 -21.50 -1.89 -3.25
C LEU A 298 -21.72 -3.13 -2.38
N ALA A 299 -22.88 -3.78 -2.46
CA ALA A 299 -23.20 -4.96 -1.68
C ALA A 299 -22.24 -6.12 -1.97
N ILE A 300 -21.99 -6.41 -3.25
CA ILE A 300 -21.05 -7.45 -3.67
C ILE A 300 -19.63 -7.14 -3.15
N THR A 301 -19.19 -5.88 -3.24
CA THR A 301 -17.85 -5.50 -2.79
C THR A 301 -17.73 -5.55 -1.26
N VAL A 302 -18.78 -5.15 -0.52
CA VAL A 302 -18.84 -5.32 0.96
C VAL A 302 -18.70 -6.78 1.34
N ILE A 303 -19.49 -7.65 0.68
CA ILE A 303 -19.42 -9.11 0.90
C ILE A 303 -18.01 -9.63 0.56
N ALA A 304 -17.43 -9.21 -0.55
CA ALA A 304 -16.08 -9.62 -0.94
C ALA A 304 -15.03 -9.23 0.11
N VAL A 305 -15.08 -8.00 0.64
CA VAL A 305 -14.14 -7.53 1.69
C VAL A 305 -14.27 -8.36 2.97
N ILE A 306 -15.48 -8.77 3.35
CA ILE A 306 -15.70 -9.64 4.52
C ILE A 306 -15.25 -11.08 4.23
N LEU A 307 -15.58 -11.64 3.07
CA LEU A 307 -15.17 -13.00 2.69
C LEU A 307 -13.65 -13.13 2.57
N LEU A 308 -12.97 -12.12 2.05
CA LEU A 308 -11.50 -12.04 2.00
C LEU A 308 -10.86 -11.97 3.40
N GLY A 309 -11.59 -11.52 4.40
CA GLY A 309 -11.14 -11.50 5.80
C GLY A 309 -11.53 -12.75 6.60
N THR A 310 -12.31 -13.66 6.03
CA THR A 310 -12.86 -14.82 6.73
C THR A 310 -12.67 -16.12 5.94
N VAL A 311 -13.57 -16.44 5.05
CA VAL A 311 -13.64 -17.75 4.35
C VAL A 311 -12.58 -17.89 3.26
N LEU A 312 -12.26 -16.81 2.55
CA LEU A 312 -11.35 -16.82 1.41
C LEU A 312 -9.87 -16.59 1.79
N VAL A 313 -9.55 -16.49 3.06
CA VAL A 313 -8.18 -16.23 3.53
C VAL A 313 -7.22 -17.31 3.03
N SER A 314 -7.45 -18.58 3.40
CA SER A 314 -6.56 -19.68 3.03
C SER A 314 -6.45 -19.88 1.51
N PRO A 315 -7.57 -20.01 0.74
CA PRO A 315 -7.44 -20.25 -0.69
C PRO A 315 -6.73 -19.12 -1.45
N ILE A 316 -6.91 -17.86 -1.05
CA ILE A 316 -6.22 -16.72 -1.70
C ILE A 316 -4.76 -16.66 -1.27
N PHE A 317 -4.45 -16.91 0.01
CA PHE A 317 -3.07 -16.93 0.49
C PHE A 317 -2.27 -18.08 -0.15
N ASP A 318 -2.84 -19.29 -0.23
CA ASP A 318 -2.21 -20.44 -0.89
C ASP A 318 -2.01 -20.20 -2.40
N TRP A 319 -2.95 -19.49 -3.04
CA TRP A 319 -2.77 -19.05 -4.42
C TRP A 319 -1.60 -18.05 -4.55
N ALA A 320 -1.47 -17.11 -3.62
CA ALA A 320 -0.37 -16.16 -3.60
C ALA A 320 0.99 -16.82 -3.37
N VAL A 321 1.07 -17.83 -2.48
CA VAL A 321 2.29 -18.62 -2.24
C VAL A 321 2.69 -19.40 -3.51
N ARG A 322 1.74 -20.04 -4.18
CA ARG A 322 2.03 -20.73 -5.46
C ARG A 322 2.49 -19.77 -6.55
N GLY A 323 1.90 -18.57 -6.60
CA GLY A 323 2.33 -17.53 -7.52
C GLY A 323 3.74 -17.00 -7.21
N ALA A 324 4.09 -16.89 -5.93
CA ALA A 324 5.42 -16.50 -5.50
C ALA A 324 6.50 -17.52 -5.92
N ALA A 325 6.25 -18.82 -5.71
CA ALA A 325 7.15 -19.88 -6.11
C ALA A 325 7.41 -19.90 -7.63
N GLY A 326 6.40 -19.54 -8.45
CA GLY A 326 6.54 -19.45 -9.91
C GLY A 326 7.20 -18.16 -10.42
N LEU A 327 7.48 -17.18 -9.59
CA LEU A 327 7.99 -15.88 -10.05
C LEU A 327 9.45 -15.94 -10.53
N PHE A 328 10.22 -16.92 -10.04
CA PHE A 328 11.65 -17.12 -10.31
C PHE A 328 11.98 -18.53 -10.85
N ALA A 329 10.94 -19.35 -11.15
CA ALA A 329 11.06 -20.66 -11.75
C ALA A 329 11.49 -20.62 -13.22
#